data_9b47d71403e5445427c15345112568f2
#
_entry.id   9b47d71403e5445427c15345112568f2
#
_cell.length_a   1.000
_cell.length_b   1.000
_cell.length_c   1.000
_cell.angle_alpha   90.00
_cell.angle_beta   90.00
_cell.angle_gamma   90.00
#
_symmetry.space_group_name_H-M   'P 1'
#
loop_
_entity.id
_entity.type
_entity.pdbx_description
1 polymer ?
#
loop_
_entity_poly.entity_id
_entity_poly.type
_entity_poly.pdbx_seq_one_letter_code
_entity_poly.pdbx_strand_id
1 'polypeptide(L)'
;LQKNLYLNLNQIIFTSATIAIGNDFTYFKESIGLDKNTLDKVIHSPFDYDNQMKVYIPNDIPNPSDKNFIDEISEYLKTQLIVSRGKAFVLFTSYQTLNYVYYMIRDELEANGIYSRNGSS
;
A
#
# COMPACT_ATOMS: atom_id res chain seq x y z
N LEU A 1 26.68 7.52 -3.87
CA LEU A 1 26.53 7.69 -2.41
C LEU A 1 27.87 7.49 -1.67
N GLN A 2 28.65 6.43 -2.00
CA GLN A 2 29.88 6.10 -1.29
C GLN A 2 30.91 7.24 -1.21
N LYS A 3 31.24 7.90 -2.35
CA LYS A 3 32.26 8.95 -2.40
C LYS A 3 31.83 10.28 -1.77
N ASN A 4 30.55 10.62 -1.79
CA ASN A 4 30.09 11.95 -1.40
C ASN A 4 29.36 11.98 -0.04
N LEU A 5 28.86 10.84 0.43
CA LEU A 5 28.09 10.77 1.66
C LEU A 5 28.83 9.97 2.75
N TYR A 6 29.20 8.72 2.44
CA TYR A 6 29.69 7.81 3.49
C TYR A 6 31.05 8.21 4.07
N LEU A 7 31.93 8.81 3.26
CA LEU A 7 33.24 9.25 3.73
C LEU A 7 33.21 10.49 4.64
N ASN A 8 32.11 11.21 4.64
CA ASN A 8 31.98 12.47 5.39
C ASN A 8 31.13 12.31 6.67
N LEU A 9 30.62 11.12 6.94
CA LEU A 9 29.77 10.86 8.10
C LEU A 9 30.38 9.77 8.99
N ASN A 10 30.39 10.01 10.29
CA ASN A 10 30.92 9.05 11.26
C ASN A 10 30.00 7.85 11.45
N GLN A 11 28.71 8.02 11.23
CA GLN A 11 27.71 6.97 11.37
C GLN A 11 26.49 7.29 10.52
N ILE A 12 25.92 6.25 9.90
CA ILE A 12 24.67 6.34 9.14
C ILE A 12 23.79 5.15 9.57
N ILE A 13 22.54 5.43 9.83
CA ILE A 13 21.52 4.43 10.14
C ILE A 13 20.41 4.54 9.09
N PHE A 14 20.14 3.43 8.40
CA PHE A 14 19.02 3.29 7.50
C PHE A 14 17.90 2.50 8.18
N THR A 15 16.68 2.98 8.09
CA THR A 15 15.51 2.32 8.66
C THR A 15 14.33 2.40 7.71
N SER A 16 13.65 1.29 7.50
CA SER A 16 12.42 1.20 6.70
C SER A 16 11.73 -0.12 6.99
N ALA A 17 10.44 -0.19 6.68
CA ALA A 17 9.68 -1.43 6.75
C ALA A 17 9.96 -2.40 5.58
N THR A 18 10.64 -1.94 4.52
CA THR A 18 10.77 -2.65 3.23
C THR A 18 12.22 -2.76 2.72
N ILE A 19 13.21 -2.53 3.58
CA ILE A 19 14.64 -2.63 3.21
C ILE A 19 15.06 -4.09 2.96
N ALA A 20 14.54 -5.01 3.76
CA ALA A 20 14.87 -6.43 3.66
C ALA A 20 13.82 -7.18 2.82
N ILE A 21 14.27 -8.17 2.06
CA ILE A 21 13.41 -9.17 1.43
C ILE A 21 13.47 -10.42 2.32
N GLY A 22 12.40 -10.65 3.10
CA GLY A 22 12.49 -11.59 4.21
C GLY A 22 13.47 -11.09 5.28
N ASN A 23 14.58 -11.79 5.46
CA ASN A 23 15.66 -11.39 6.37
C ASN A 23 16.95 -11.02 5.61
N ASP A 24 16.89 -10.86 4.29
CA ASP A 24 18.05 -10.58 3.44
C ASP A 24 18.15 -9.11 3.06
N PHE A 25 19.27 -8.48 3.38
CA PHE A 25 19.60 -7.09 3.07
C PHE A 25 20.54 -6.94 1.87
N THR A 26 20.94 -8.02 1.22
CA THR A 26 21.95 -8.02 0.15
C THR A 26 21.57 -7.05 -0.97
N TYR A 27 20.36 -7.13 -1.47
CA TYR A 27 19.88 -6.24 -2.53
C TYR A 27 19.97 -4.75 -2.15
N PHE A 28 19.56 -4.40 -0.96
CA PHE A 28 19.63 -3.02 -0.47
C PHE A 28 21.09 -2.55 -0.35
N LYS A 29 21.96 -3.35 0.29
CA LYS A 29 23.37 -3.02 0.48
C LYS A 29 24.05 -2.77 -0.86
N GLU A 30 23.85 -3.66 -1.83
CA GLU A 30 24.41 -3.52 -3.18
C GLU A 30 23.87 -2.30 -3.91
N SER A 31 22.54 -2.03 -3.84
CA SER A 31 21.91 -0.93 -4.53
C SER A 31 22.42 0.44 -4.12
N ILE A 32 22.82 0.61 -2.87
CA ILE A 32 23.32 1.89 -2.34
C ILE A 32 24.83 1.89 -2.09
N GLY A 33 25.52 0.80 -2.40
CA GLY A 33 26.98 0.67 -2.32
C GLY A 33 27.52 0.56 -0.90
N LEU A 34 26.81 -0.14 -0.01
CA LEU A 34 27.29 -0.49 1.33
C LEU A 34 28.22 -1.69 1.27
N ASP A 35 29.14 -1.75 2.25
CA ASP A 35 29.96 -2.96 2.47
C ASP A 35 29.10 -4.11 2.95
N LYS A 36 29.45 -5.34 2.53
CA LYS A 36 28.75 -6.57 2.93
C LYS A 36 28.76 -6.78 4.46
N ASN A 37 29.81 -6.29 5.13
CA ASN A 37 29.95 -6.37 6.58
C ASN A 37 29.18 -5.27 7.34
N THR A 38 28.45 -4.38 6.63
CA THR A 38 27.59 -3.41 7.29
C THR A 38 26.57 -4.14 8.16
N LEU A 39 26.47 -3.74 9.42
CA LEU A 39 25.54 -4.34 10.37
C LEU A 39 24.12 -4.13 9.92
N ASP A 40 23.33 -5.18 10.01
CA ASP A 40 21.90 -5.15 9.74
C ASP A 40 21.11 -5.88 10.82
N LYS A 41 19.83 -5.52 10.95
CA LYS A 41 18.94 -6.14 11.91
C LYS A 41 17.50 -6.06 11.43
N VAL A 42 16.79 -7.18 11.46
CA VAL A 42 15.33 -7.22 11.34
C VAL A 42 14.72 -7.10 12.74
N ILE A 43 13.78 -6.19 12.87
CA ILE A 43 12.91 -6.07 14.05
C ILE A 43 11.52 -6.50 13.60
N HIS A 44 11.07 -7.64 14.10
CA HIS A 44 9.75 -8.16 13.74
C HIS A 44 8.63 -7.28 14.27
N SER A 45 7.52 -7.27 13.54
CA SER A 45 6.31 -6.56 13.96
C SER A 45 5.80 -7.13 15.28
N PRO A 46 5.36 -6.26 16.22
CA PRO A 46 4.71 -6.71 17.44
C PRO A 46 3.26 -7.15 17.24
N PHE A 47 2.71 -6.98 16.03
CA PHE A 47 1.32 -7.33 15.74
C PHE A 47 1.15 -8.83 15.50
N ASP A 48 0.13 -9.40 16.10
CA ASP A 48 -0.31 -10.78 15.88
C ASP A 48 -1.19 -10.84 14.62
N TYR A 49 -0.55 -10.92 13.44
CA TYR A 49 -1.26 -10.92 12.17
C TYR A 49 -2.19 -12.12 12.00
N ASP A 50 -1.86 -13.27 12.57
CA ASP A 50 -2.67 -14.49 12.43
C ASP A 50 -4.05 -14.33 13.08
N ASN A 51 -4.13 -13.55 14.17
CA ASN A 51 -5.37 -13.31 14.89
C ASN A 51 -5.99 -11.93 14.61
N GLN A 52 -5.21 -10.96 14.15
CA GLN A 52 -5.66 -9.56 14.01
C GLN A 52 -5.91 -9.15 12.55
N MET A 53 -5.51 -9.97 11.56
CA MET A 53 -5.67 -9.67 10.13
C MET A 53 -6.48 -10.76 9.44
N LYS A 54 -7.37 -10.33 8.52
CA LYS A 54 -8.05 -11.23 7.58
C LYS A 54 -7.84 -10.70 6.18
N VAL A 55 -7.44 -11.58 5.27
CA VAL A 55 -7.27 -11.26 3.85
C VAL A 55 -8.44 -11.88 3.09
N TYR A 56 -9.15 -11.07 2.32
CA TYR A 56 -10.22 -11.51 1.44
C TYR A 56 -9.82 -11.26 -0.02
N ILE A 57 -9.88 -12.28 -0.84
CA ILE A 57 -9.60 -12.20 -2.27
C ILE A 57 -10.90 -12.58 -2.98
N PRO A 58 -11.66 -11.61 -3.51
CA PRO A 58 -12.88 -11.90 -4.24
C PRO A 58 -12.56 -12.63 -5.56
N ASN A 59 -13.29 -13.66 -5.87
CA ASN A 59 -13.10 -14.49 -7.08
C ASN A 59 -14.13 -14.18 -8.18
N ASP A 60 -15.10 -13.34 -7.88
CA ASP A 60 -16.26 -12.98 -8.71
C ASP A 60 -16.14 -11.61 -9.39
N ILE A 61 -14.99 -10.95 -9.22
CA ILE A 61 -14.68 -9.68 -9.89
C ILE A 61 -14.06 -9.98 -11.27
N PRO A 62 -14.52 -9.29 -12.36
CA PRO A 62 -13.95 -9.43 -13.69
C PRO A 62 -12.45 -9.09 -13.74
N ASN A 63 -11.78 -9.52 -14.80
CA ASN A 63 -10.39 -9.11 -15.01
C ASN A 63 -10.28 -7.60 -15.26
N PRO A 64 -9.17 -6.97 -14.86
CA PRO A 64 -8.95 -5.53 -15.09
C PRO A 64 -9.00 -5.10 -16.56
N SER A 65 -8.84 -6.03 -17.51
CA SER A 65 -8.95 -5.80 -18.96
C SER A 65 -10.39 -5.85 -19.47
N ASP A 66 -11.34 -6.31 -18.70
CA ASP A 66 -12.73 -6.47 -19.11
C ASP A 66 -13.44 -5.11 -19.10
N LYS A 67 -14.35 -4.91 -20.04
CA LYS A 67 -15.05 -3.62 -20.20
C LYS A 67 -15.90 -3.22 -19.00
N ASN A 68 -16.45 -4.20 -18.30
CA ASN A 68 -17.32 -4.01 -17.14
C ASN A 68 -16.55 -3.98 -15.81
N PHE A 69 -15.21 -4.14 -15.83
CA PHE A 69 -14.40 -4.20 -14.61
C PHE A 69 -14.61 -2.99 -13.70
N ILE A 70 -14.60 -1.78 -14.27
CA ILE A 70 -14.69 -0.55 -13.47
C ILE A 70 -16.07 -0.42 -12.81
N ASP A 71 -17.12 -0.78 -13.51
CA ASP A 71 -18.48 -0.73 -12.97
C ASP A 71 -18.65 -1.74 -11.83
N GLU A 72 -18.24 -2.99 -12.05
CA GLU A 72 -18.34 -4.07 -11.05
C GLU A 72 -17.47 -3.78 -9.81
N ILE A 73 -16.24 -3.30 -10.00
CA ILE A 73 -15.37 -2.96 -8.85
C ILE A 73 -15.91 -1.76 -8.08
N SER A 74 -16.57 -0.82 -8.74
CA SER A 74 -17.19 0.34 -8.09
C SER A 74 -18.33 -0.08 -7.17
N GLU A 75 -19.21 -0.95 -7.65
CA GLU A 75 -20.31 -1.51 -6.85
C GLU A 75 -19.79 -2.33 -5.66
N TYR A 76 -18.79 -3.18 -5.92
CA TYR A 76 -18.15 -3.95 -4.86
C TYR A 76 -17.53 -3.03 -3.78
N LEU A 77 -16.74 -2.04 -4.18
CA LEU A 77 -16.09 -1.10 -3.26
C LEU A 77 -17.12 -0.29 -2.47
N LYS A 78 -18.18 0.20 -3.12
CA LYS A 78 -19.28 0.90 -2.47
C LYS A 78 -19.86 0.07 -1.33
N THR A 79 -20.18 -1.20 -1.61
CA THR A 79 -20.72 -2.13 -0.61
C THR A 79 -19.77 -2.32 0.57
N GLN A 80 -18.47 -2.54 0.30
CA GLN A 80 -17.47 -2.73 1.36
C GLN A 80 -17.28 -1.45 2.20
N LEU A 81 -17.31 -0.28 1.57
CA LEU A 81 -17.19 1.00 2.27
C LEU A 81 -18.39 1.29 3.17
N ILE A 82 -19.59 0.94 2.73
CA ILE A 82 -20.80 1.06 3.56
C ILE A 82 -20.73 0.10 4.75
N VAL A 83 -20.37 -1.16 4.54
CA VAL A 83 -20.25 -2.17 5.60
C VAL A 83 -19.17 -1.77 6.62
N SER A 84 -18.03 -1.25 6.18
CA SER A 84 -16.95 -0.78 7.05
C SER A 84 -17.23 0.57 7.71
N ARG A 85 -18.34 1.23 7.37
CA ARG A 85 -18.69 2.60 7.78
C ARG A 85 -17.59 3.60 7.44
N GLY A 86 -16.98 3.46 6.26
CA GLY A 86 -15.91 4.33 5.77
C GLY A 86 -14.56 4.15 6.48
N LYS A 87 -14.39 3.18 7.36
CA LYS A 87 -13.11 2.89 8.02
C LYS A 87 -12.21 2.06 7.10
N ALA A 88 -11.81 2.63 6.00
CA ALA A 88 -11.07 1.93 4.96
C ALA A 88 -10.15 2.87 4.17
N PHE A 89 -9.07 2.30 3.62
CA PHE A 89 -8.28 2.89 2.55
C PHE A 89 -8.46 2.06 1.29
N VAL A 90 -8.69 2.73 0.16
CA VAL A 90 -8.75 2.09 -1.15
C VAL A 90 -7.55 2.54 -1.96
N LEU A 91 -6.72 1.61 -2.38
CA LEU A 91 -5.51 1.88 -3.14
C LEU A 91 -5.72 1.48 -4.61
N PHE A 92 -5.35 2.38 -5.50
CA PHE A 92 -5.44 2.18 -6.94
C PHE A 92 -4.06 2.25 -7.59
N THR A 93 -3.88 1.53 -8.67
CA THR A 93 -2.65 1.57 -9.50
C THR A 93 -2.67 2.71 -10.52
N SER A 94 -3.80 3.40 -10.68
CA SER A 94 -4.01 4.45 -11.67
C SER A 94 -4.90 5.56 -11.10
N TYR A 95 -4.48 6.81 -11.30
CA TYR A 95 -5.30 7.99 -10.98
C TYR A 95 -6.59 8.05 -11.79
N GLN A 96 -6.58 7.55 -13.02
CA GLN A 96 -7.76 7.51 -13.87
C GLN A 96 -8.82 6.61 -13.26
N THR A 97 -8.47 5.40 -12.85
CA THR A 97 -9.39 4.44 -12.21
C THR A 97 -9.87 4.99 -10.87
N LEU A 98 -8.97 5.56 -10.05
CA LEU A 98 -9.33 6.19 -8.79
C LEU A 98 -10.41 7.26 -8.97
N ASN A 99 -10.19 8.20 -9.88
CA ASN A 99 -11.14 9.29 -10.12
C ASN A 99 -12.49 8.78 -10.62
N TYR A 100 -12.46 7.82 -11.56
CA TYR A 100 -13.69 7.25 -12.11
C TYR A 100 -14.54 6.59 -11.02
N VAL A 101 -13.94 5.68 -10.25
CA VAL A 101 -14.61 5.00 -9.14
C VAL A 101 -15.09 6.01 -8.09
N TYR A 102 -14.25 6.96 -7.72
CA TYR A 102 -14.59 8.00 -6.74
C TYR A 102 -15.86 8.75 -7.13
N TYR A 103 -15.94 9.24 -8.37
CA TYR A 103 -17.12 10.00 -8.83
C TYR A 103 -18.36 9.11 -9.01
N MET A 104 -18.19 7.82 -9.29
CA MET A 104 -19.32 6.91 -9.38
C MET A 104 -20.01 6.64 -8.04
N ILE A 105 -19.23 6.49 -6.96
CA ILE A 105 -19.78 6.03 -5.68
C ILE A 105 -19.93 7.12 -4.62
N ARG A 106 -19.32 8.30 -4.82
CA ARG A 106 -19.26 9.37 -3.83
C ARG A 106 -20.62 9.76 -3.29
N ASP A 107 -21.56 10.06 -4.17
CA ASP A 107 -22.86 10.61 -3.79
C ASP A 107 -23.68 9.62 -2.94
N GLU A 108 -23.60 8.31 -3.27
CA GLU A 108 -24.23 7.27 -2.46
C GLU A 108 -23.53 7.07 -1.11
N LEU A 109 -22.20 7.18 -1.07
CA LEU A 109 -21.46 7.13 0.19
C LEU A 109 -21.84 8.30 1.12
N GLU A 110 -21.92 9.51 0.58
CA GLU A 110 -22.33 10.70 1.31
C GLU A 110 -23.76 10.57 1.84
N ALA A 111 -24.68 10.00 1.06
CA ALA A 111 -26.04 9.70 1.50
C ALA A 111 -26.09 8.71 2.68
N ASN A 112 -25.06 7.85 2.82
CA ASN A 112 -24.87 6.94 3.96
C ASN A 112 -24.00 7.53 5.08
N GLY A 113 -23.69 8.85 5.03
CA GLY A 113 -22.87 9.53 6.03
C GLY A 113 -21.38 9.23 5.95
N ILE A 114 -20.91 8.72 4.82
CA ILE A 114 -19.50 8.36 4.58
C ILE A 114 -18.87 9.39 3.66
N TYR A 115 -17.91 10.15 4.19
CA TYR A 115 -17.20 11.18 3.44
C TYR A 115 -15.85 10.66 2.97
N SER A 116 -15.65 10.62 1.65
CA SER A 116 -14.43 10.15 1.02
C SER A 116 -13.58 11.30 0.47
N ARG A 117 -12.25 11.10 0.44
CA ARG A 117 -11.30 12.01 -0.21
C ARG A 117 -10.44 11.21 -1.19
N ASN A 118 -10.23 11.75 -2.38
CA ASN A 118 -9.47 11.09 -3.44
C ASN A 118 -7.96 11.36 -3.42
N GLY A 119 -7.44 11.99 -2.36
CA GLY A 119 -6.00 12.24 -2.21
C GLY A 119 -5.39 13.25 -3.22
N SER A 120 -6.18 13.83 -4.10
CA SER A 120 -5.77 14.95 -4.95
C SER A 120 -6.08 16.25 -4.22
N SER A 121 -5.13 16.72 -3.44
CA SER A 121 -5.10 18.06 -2.84
C SER A 121 -4.05 18.90 -3.52
#